data_00d852f5166e6a4b73e3ffc8036b6a50
#
_entry.id   00d852f5166e6a4b73e3ffc8036b6a50
#
_cell.length_a   1.000
_cell.length_b   1.000
_cell.length_c   1.000
_cell.angle_alpha   90.00
_cell.angle_beta   90.00
_cell.angle_gamma   90.00
#
_symmetry.space_group_name_H-M   'P 1'
#
loop_
_entity.id
_entity.type
_entity.pdbx_description
1 polymer ?
#
loop_
_entity_poly.entity_id
_entity_poly.type
_entity_poly.pdbx_seq_one_letter_code
_entity_poly.pdbx_strand_id
1 'polypeptide(L)'
;MKSVIRKIMAKVFGSEWEFKDSSFGPLLPYIEDDQITDINFNGTDVWVEHLTKGIYKTDVQLTQEFVNQFSTRIANVVSDQLNKYHNVVEAETDELRISIIHHSVTNTGYSISIRKTPPVMRLNDEEMLKTGYCTKEILNLLKHCIDAKMNMVFCGTPGAGKTELLKYLTQYIPIYEKVMTIEDNLEIHYKDINPGANCVELKVDEELFSYTKAIKTALRQNPQWVLLSEARSVEVKYLLECFSTGLHGLTTLHTDDTRKIPDRVANMMQDAYAASRLENDIYSFINVGILLRKKLINGKIQRVVDQICFFDRVGDENTYSLVVEGGKLVSKDLPENVRKKFQWNGVNDPFTERRA
;
A
#
# COMPACT_ATOMS: atom_id res chain seq x y z
N MET A 1 20.47 1.87 -24.71
CA MET A 1 20.71 0.74 -23.80
C MET A 1 21.56 1.25 -22.66
N LYS A 2 20.95 1.68 -21.55
CA LYS A 2 21.64 1.93 -20.29
C LYS A 2 21.26 0.76 -19.39
N SER A 3 22.20 -0.16 -19.18
CA SER A 3 22.14 -1.17 -18.13
C SER A 3 22.08 -0.42 -16.80
N VAL A 4 20.89 -0.27 -16.25
CA VAL A 4 20.70 0.13 -14.86
C VAL A 4 20.94 -1.13 -14.06
N ILE A 5 22.16 -1.34 -13.61
CA ILE A 5 22.48 -2.31 -12.56
C ILE A 5 21.80 -1.76 -11.31
N ARG A 6 20.57 -2.20 -11.06
CA ARG A 6 19.89 -1.96 -9.78
C ARG A 6 20.61 -2.81 -8.74
N LYS A 7 21.28 -2.16 -7.81
CA LYS A 7 21.83 -2.83 -6.64
C LYS A 7 20.64 -3.24 -5.76
N ILE A 8 20.33 -4.51 -5.74
CA ILE A 8 19.36 -5.07 -4.81
C ILE A 8 20.11 -5.31 -3.50
N MET A 9 19.91 -4.43 -2.53
CA MET A 9 20.57 -4.49 -1.23
C MET A 9 19.62 -5.06 -0.20
N ALA A 10 19.98 -6.17 0.44
CA ALA A 10 19.28 -6.68 1.60
C ALA A 10 19.89 -6.06 2.86
N LYS A 11 19.08 -5.36 3.67
CA LYS A 11 19.48 -4.90 5.00
C LYS A 11 19.06 -5.92 6.04
N VAL A 12 19.94 -6.81 6.40
CA VAL A 12 19.83 -7.65 7.58
C VAL A 12 20.77 -7.09 8.64
N PHE A 13 20.25 -6.48 9.71
CA PHE A 13 20.97 -6.05 10.92
C PHE A 13 22.44 -5.63 10.70
N GLY A 14 22.66 -4.56 9.90
CA GLY A 14 23.98 -3.94 9.76
C GLY A 14 24.93 -4.56 8.73
N SER A 15 24.53 -5.58 7.99
CA SER A 15 25.27 -6.11 6.85
C SER A 15 24.54 -5.79 5.54
N GLU A 16 25.24 -5.11 4.63
CA GLU A 16 24.78 -4.90 3.25
C GLU A 16 25.13 -6.15 2.43
N TRP A 17 24.13 -6.90 1.99
CA TRP A 17 24.32 -8.00 1.05
C TRP A 17 23.84 -7.60 -0.33
N GLU A 18 24.69 -7.75 -1.31
CA GLU A 18 24.36 -7.48 -2.70
C GLU A 18 23.87 -8.77 -3.37
N PHE A 19 22.58 -8.83 -3.73
CA PHE A 19 22.09 -9.85 -4.63
C PHE A 19 22.60 -9.53 -6.03
N LYS A 20 23.45 -10.41 -6.56
CA LYS A 20 23.85 -10.29 -7.96
C LYS A 20 22.69 -10.76 -8.84
N ASP A 21 22.43 -10.08 -9.95
CA ASP A 21 21.45 -10.46 -10.95
C ASP A 21 21.55 -11.94 -11.34
N SER A 22 22.77 -12.47 -11.43
CA SER A 22 23.03 -13.90 -11.66
C SER A 22 22.44 -14.84 -10.61
N SER A 23 22.05 -14.34 -9.42
CA SER A 23 21.43 -15.16 -8.37
C SER A 23 20.03 -15.60 -8.71
N PHE A 24 19.31 -14.82 -9.53
CA PHE A 24 17.95 -15.14 -9.94
C PHE A 24 17.86 -16.11 -11.12
N GLY A 25 18.97 -16.36 -11.84
CA GLY A 25 19.05 -17.30 -12.94
C GLY A 25 17.88 -17.16 -13.92
N PRO A 26 17.09 -18.25 -14.19
CA PRO A 26 15.97 -18.19 -15.12
C PRO A 26 14.84 -17.25 -14.71
N LEU A 27 14.78 -16.78 -13.45
CA LEU A 27 13.78 -15.83 -12.96
C LEU A 27 14.15 -14.38 -13.24
N LEU A 28 15.42 -14.09 -13.60
CA LEU A 28 15.92 -12.73 -13.80
C LEU A 28 15.08 -11.90 -14.79
N PRO A 29 14.68 -12.39 -15.97
CA PRO A 29 13.87 -11.61 -16.90
C PRO A 29 12.55 -11.11 -16.32
N TYR A 30 11.96 -11.85 -15.37
CA TYR A 30 10.71 -11.46 -14.68
C TYR A 30 10.98 -10.49 -13.52
N ILE A 31 12.17 -10.55 -12.91
CA ILE A 31 12.61 -9.57 -11.92
C ILE A 31 12.82 -8.21 -12.59
N GLU A 32 13.42 -8.19 -13.79
CA GLU A 32 13.69 -6.96 -14.54
C GLU A 32 12.48 -6.36 -15.25
N ASP A 33 11.42 -7.14 -15.50
CA ASP A 33 10.19 -6.65 -16.15
C ASP A 33 9.33 -5.86 -15.17
N ASP A 34 9.30 -4.53 -15.29
CA ASP A 34 8.51 -3.62 -14.44
C ASP A 34 6.98 -3.87 -14.52
N GLN A 35 6.52 -4.63 -15.50
CA GLN A 35 5.10 -5.02 -15.62
C GLN A 35 4.74 -6.26 -14.79
N ILE A 36 5.72 -7.01 -14.29
CA ILE A 36 5.53 -8.15 -13.41
C ILE A 36 5.57 -7.66 -11.95
N THR A 37 4.57 -8.06 -11.17
CA THR A 37 4.47 -7.71 -9.74
C THR A 37 4.81 -8.88 -8.83
N ASP A 38 4.44 -10.09 -9.23
CA ASP A 38 4.66 -11.30 -8.43
C ASP A 38 5.16 -12.44 -9.32
N ILE A 39 6.09 -13.23 -8.80
CA ILE A 39 6.67 -14.42 -9.43
C ILE A 39 6.50 -15.56 -8.44
N ASN A 40 5.79 -16.61 -8.84
CA ASN A 40 5.44 -17.72 -7.97
C ASN A 40 5.85 -19.06 -8.60
N PHE A 41 6.67 -19.82 -7.89
CA PHE A 41 6.98 -21.20 -8.22
C PHE A 41 6.20 -22.14 -7.29
N ASN A 42 5.39 -23.02 -7.83
CA ASN A 42 4.49 -23.90 -7.10
C ASN A 42 5.04 -25.33 -6.88
N GLY A 43 6.33 -25.52 -7.13
CA GLY A 43 7.00 -26.82 -7.07
C GLY A 43 7.20 -27.46 -8.44
N THR A 44 6.46 -27.05 -9.45
CA THR A 44 6.54 -27.55 -10.84
C THR A 44 6.66 -26.44 -11.87
N ASP A 45 5.84 -25.41 -11.76
CA ASP A 45 5.68 -24.36 -12.74
C ASP A 45 5.94 -22.98 -12.15
N VAL A 46 6.43 -22.07 -13.00
CA VAL A 46 6.57 -20.66 -12.66
C VAL A 46 5.36 -19.90 -13.20
N TRP A 47 4.65 -19.23 -12.29
CA TRP A 47 3.53 -18.34 -12.56
C TRP A 47 3.91 -16.91 -12.25
N VAL A 48 3.44 -15.98 -13.05
CA VAL A 48 3.68 -14.54 -12.81
C VAL A 48 2.37 -13.78 -12.80
N GLU A 49 2.30 -12.73 -11.96
CA GLU A 49 1.23 -11.73 -12.04
C GLU A 49 1.75 -10.50 -12.78
N HIS A 50 1.07 -10.17 -13.88
CA HIS A 50 1.40 -9.04 -14.72
C HIS A 50 0.35 -7.94 -14.56
N LEU A 51 0.75 -6.68 -14.55
CA LEU A 51 -0.12 -5.53 -14.28
C LEU A 51 -1.38 -5.49 -15.15
N THR A 52 -1.28 -5.88 -16.42
CA THR A 52 -2.39 -5.78 -17.38
C THR A 52 -2.90 -7.14 -17.88
N LYS A 53 -2.01 -8.16 -17.98
CA LYS A 53 -2.38 -9.49 -18.49
C LYS A 53 -2.97 -10.41 -17.41
N GLY A 54 -2.76 -10.05 -16.11
CA GLY A 54 -3.15 -10.90 -15.00
C GLY A 54 -2.15 -12.03 -14.76
N ILE A 55 -2.64 -13.09 -14.13
CA ILE A 55 -1.82 -14.24 -13.76
C ILE A 55 -1.74 -15.21 -14.96
N TYR A 56 -0.52 -15.61 -15.31
CA TYR A 56 -0.29 -16.63 -16.33
C TYR A 56 0.93 -17.50 -16.01
N LYS A 57 0.90 -18.73 -16.55
CA LYS A 57 2.01 -19.67 -16.49
C LYS A 57 3.08 -19.25 -17.51
N THR A 58 4.32 -19.30 -17.12
CA THR A 58 5.48 -19.06 -18.01
C THR A 58 5.97 -20.36 -18.65
N ASP A 59 6.82 -20.26 -19.66
CA ASP A 59 7.49 -21.41 -20.27
C ASP A 59 8.79 -21.81 -19.51
N VAL A 60 9.14 -21.07 -18.46
CA VAL A 60 10.36 -21.33 -17.68
C VAL A 60 10.20 -22.59 -16.84
N GLN A 61 11.21 -23.46 -16.95
CA GLN A 61 11.37 -24.65 -16.13
C GLN A 61 12.53 -24.44 -15.17
N LEU A 62 12.28 -24.60 -13.87
CA LEU A 62 13.34 -24.56 -12.85
C LEU A 62 13.82 -25.98 -12.57
N THR A 63 15.12 -26.18 -12.63
CA THR A 63 15.73 -27.45 -12.22
C THR A 63 15.71 -27.57 -10.70
N GLN A 64 15.63 -28.79 -10.17
CA GLN A 64 15.68 -29.02 -8.73
C GLN A 64 17.00 -28.49 -8.12
N GLU A 65 18.10 -28.57 -8.87
CA GLU A 65 19.38 -28.03 -8.45
C GLU A 65 19.31 -26.51 -8.27
N PHE A 66 18.76 -25.78 -9.25
CA PHE A 66 18.57 -24.32 -9.15
C PHE A 66 17.71 -23.98 -7.94
N VAL A 67 16.57 -24.66 -7.75
CA VAL A 67 15.63 -24.38 -6.64
C VAL A 67 16.33 -24.58 -5.29
N ASN A 68 17.09 -25.66 -5.14
CA ASN A 68 17.85 -25.94 -3.92
C ASN A 68 18.92 -24.86 -3.66
N GLN A 69 19.70 -24.52 -4.68
CA GLN A 69 20.76 -23.50 -4.57
C GLN A 69 20.19 -22.12 -4.29
N PHE A 70 19.11 -21.73 -4.97
CA PHE A 70 18.42 -20.47 -4.73
C PHE A 70 17.89 -20.39 -3.29
N SER A 71 17.17 -21.41 -2.85
CA SER A 71 16.58 -21.46 -1.52
C SER A 71 17.63 -21.42 -0.41
N THR A 72 18.74 -22.18 -0.56
CA THR A 72 19.84 -22.15 0.40
C THR A 72 20.54 -20.77 0.42
N ARG A 73 20.70 -20.15 -0.75
CA ARG A 73 21.30 -18.80 -0.84
C ARG A 73 20.45 -17.76 -0.14
N ILE A 74 19.13 -17.79 -0.33
CA ILE A 74 18.22 -16.86 0.34
C ILE A 74 18.29 -17.06 1.86
N ALA A 75 18.23 -18.30 2.36
CA ALA A 75 18.36 -18.60 3.78
C ALA A 75 19.68 -18.06 4.36
N ASN A 76 20.78 -18.27 3.68
CA ASN A 76 22.09 -17.78 4.12
C ASN A 76 22.17 -16.25 4.19
N VAL A 77 21.52 -15.54 3.24
CA VAL A 77 21.49 -14.07 3.23
C VAL A 77 20.81 -13.51 4.47
N VAL A 78 19.71 -14.12 4.90
CA VAL A 78 19.00 -13.70 6.12
C VAL A 78 19.54 -14.35 7.39
N SER A 79 20.64 -15.08 7.30
CA SER A 79 21.25 -15.80 8.44
C SER A 79 20.28 -16.79 9.10
N ASP A 80 19.40 -17.38 8.32
CA ASP A 80 18.41 -18.36 8.77
C ASP A 80 18.69 -19.73 8.15
N GLN A 81 17.94 -20.73 8.59
CA GLN A 81 18.04 -22.11 8.12
C GLN A 81 16.76 -22.51 7.40
N LEU A 82 16.91 -23.18 6.25
CA LEU A 82 15.79 -23.77 5.55
C LEU A 82 15.93 -25.29 5.50
N ASN A 83 15.16 -25.98 6.32
CA ASN A 83 15.16 -27.43 6.44
C ASN A 83 13.81 -27.94 6.99
N LYS A 84 13.68 -29.23 7.25
CA LYS A 84 12.42 -29.82 7.77
C LYS A 84 11.95 -29.26 9.12
N TYR A 85 12.82 -28.66 9.93
CA TYR A 85 12.49 -28.09 11.24
C TYR A 85 12.25 -26.56 11.13
N HIS A 86 12.96 -25.90 10.24
CA HIS A 86 12.81 -24.49 9.85
C HIS A 86 12.34 -24.47 8.41
N ASN A 87 11.03 -24.61 8.22
CA ASN A 87 10.45 -24.96 6.92
C ASN A 87 9.93 -23.77 6.12
N VAL A 88 10.04 -22.55 6.63
CA VAL A 88 9.73 -21.29 5.96
C VAL A 88 10.87 -20.34 6.15
N VAL A 89 11.30 -19.67 5.07
CA VAL A 89 12.25 -18.56 5.11
C VAL A 89 11.62 -17.36 4.42
N GLU A 90 11.70 -16.22 5.09
CA GLU A 90 11.31 -14.93 4.53
C GLU A 90 12.53 -14.02 4.43
N ALA A 91 12.69 -13.39 3.28
CA ALA A 91 13.77 -12.45 3.01
C ALA A 91 13.23 -11.21 2.33
N GLU A 92 13.79 -10.06 2.68
CA GLU A 92 13.40 -8.78 2.12
C GLU A 92 14.61 -8.02 1.63
N THR A 93 14.41 -7.29 0.54
CA THR A 93 15.30 -6.26 0.04
C THR A 93 14.53 -4.95 -0.06
N ASP A 94 15.17 -3.87 -0.47
CA ASP A 94 14.47 -2.60 -0.70
C ASP A 94 13.37 -2.72 -1.79
N GLU A 95 13.45 -3.72 -2.70
CA GLU A 95 12.53 -3.86 -3.83
C GLU A 95 11.82 -5.22 -3.93
N LEU A 96 12.24 -6.21 -3.14
CA LEU A 96 11.71 -7.58 -3.23
C LEU A 96 11.37 -8.13 -1.86
N ARG A 97 10.26 -8.85 -1.80
CA ARG A 97 9.92 -9.75 -0.70
C ARG A 97 9.90 -11.18 -1.23
N ILE A 98 10.67 -12.06 -0.61
CA ILE A 98 10.84 -13.47 -1.00
C ILE A 98 10.37 -14.35 0.15
N SER A 99 9.43 -15.23 -0.11
CA SER A 99 8.99 -16.26 0.83
C SER A 99 9.23 -17.64 0.21
N ILE A 100 9.87 -18.53 0.96
CA ILE A 100 10.22 -19.89 0.51
C ILE A 100 9.69 -20.89 1.51
N ILE A 101 8.91 -21.85 1.03
CA ILE A 101 8.43 -22.98 1.82
C ILE A 101 9.20 -24.23 1.41
N HIS A 102 9.79 -24.91 2.41
CA HIS A 102 10.58 -26.12 2.22
C HIS A 102 9.71 -27.31 1.78
N HIS A 103 10.23 -28.15 0.92
CA HIS A 103 9.51 -29.33 0.37
C HIS A 103 9.01 -30.32 1.42
N SER A 104 9.55 -30.29 2.66
CA SER A 104 9.12 -31.23 3.73
C SER A 104 7.70 -30.97 4.23
N VAL A 105 7.10 -29.81 3.95
CA VAL A 105 5.77 -29.42 4.42
C VAL A 105 4.80 -29.15 3.25
N THR A 106 5.21 -29.49 2.03
CA THR A 106 4.38 -29.37 0.82
C THR A 106 4.39 -30.70 0.05
N ASN A 107 3.30 -31.01 -0.62
CA ASN A 107 3.22 -32.23 -1.46
C ASN A 107 3.75 -31.99 -2.89
N THR A 108 4.01 -30.77 -3.29
CA THR A 108 4.40 -30.40 -4.66
C THR A 108 5.88 -30.05 -4.80
N GLY A 109 6.66 -30.08 -3.73
CA GLY A 109 8.05 -29.64 -3.71
C GLY A 109 8.21 -28.28 -3.04
N TYR A 110 9.30 -27.56 -3.33
CA TYR A 110 9.47 -26.19 -2.82
C TYR A 110 8.39 -25.25 -3.38
N SER A 111 7.94 -24.31 -2.55
CA SER A 111 7.16 -23.17 -3.02
C SER A 111 7.98 -21.89 -2.85
N ILE A 112 8.07 -21.06 -3.89
CA ILE A 112 8.79 -19.77 -3.85
C ILE A 112 7.83 -18.70 -4.30
N SER A 113 7.69 -17.64 -3.52
CA SER A 113 6.94 -16.43 -3.88
C SER A 113 7.87 -15.22 -3.80
N ILE A 114 7.94 -14.46 -4.88
CA ILE A 114 8.73 -13.22 -4.97
C ILE A 114 7.75 -12.11 -5.34
N ARG A 115 7.56 -11.15 -4.44
CA ARG A 115 6.81 -9.92 -4.69
C ARG A 115 7.74 -8.77 -4.95
N LYS A 116 7.41 -7.94 -5.93
CA LYS A 116 8.18 -6.76 -6.33
C LYS A 116 7.50 -5.49 -5.83
N THR A 117 8.25 -4.68 -5.10
CA THR A 117 7.84 -3.36 -4.58
C THR A 117 8.86 -2.29 -4.97
N PRO A 118 9.07 -2.03 -6.27
CA PRO A 118 10.09 -1.08 -6.69
C PRO A 118 9.73 0.38 -6.33
N PRO A 119 10.73 1.25 -6.12
CA PRO A 119 10.55 2.67 -5.79
C PRO A 119 10.17 3.49 -7.04
N VAL A 120 9.12 3.09 -7.73
CA VAL A 120 8.66 3.75 -8.96
C VAL A 120 7.26 4.32 -8.79
N MET A 121 7.03 5.48 -9.41
CA MET A 121 5.70 6.08 -9.54
C MET A 121 5.05 5.53 -10.81
N ARG A 122 4.07 4.63 -10.64
CA ARG A 122 3.36 3.98 -11.76
C ARG A 122 2.19 4.78 -12.29
N LEU A 123 1.64 5.70 -11.50
CA LEU A 123 0.49 6.51 -11.88
C LEU A 123 0.92 7.92 -12.26
N ASN A 124 0.30 8.46 -13.30
CA ASN A 124 0.39 9.86 -13.70
C ASN A 124 -0.96 10.33 -14.25
N ASP A 125 -1.18 11.64 -14.27
CA ASP A 125 -2.46 12.25 -14.65
C ASP A 125 -2.93 11.81 -16.03
N GLU A 126 -2.05 11.91 -17.02
CA GLU A 126 -2.39 11.64 -18.40
C GLU A 126 -2.86 10.19 -18.59
N GLU A 127 -2.10 9.25 -18.04
CA GLU A 127 -2.41 7.82 -18.18
C GLU A 127 -3.66 7.43 -17.38
N MET A 128 -3.85 8.00 -16.17
CA MET A 128 -5.04 7.76 -15.37
C MET A 128 -6.31 8.19 -16.12
N LEU A 129 -6.29 9.36 -16.75
CA LEU A 129 -7.42 9.85 -17.53
C LEU A 129 -7.62 9.05 -18.83
N LYS A 130 -6.54 8.75 -19.55
CA LYS A 130 -6.56 8.00 -20.81
C LYS A 130 -7.05 6.56 -20.64
N THR A 131 -6.68 5.90 -19.56
CA THR A 131 -7.06 4.50 -19.28
C THR A 131 -8.43 4.38 -18.62
N GLY A 132 -9.05 5.51 -18.22
CA GLY A 132 -10.31 5.49 -17.48
C GLY A 132 -10.15 5.02 -16.02
N TYR A 133 -8.96 5.20 -15.46
CA TYR A 133 -8.73 4.94 -14.04
C TYR A 133 -9.63 5.81 -13.15
N CYS A 134 -9.82 7.07 -13.53
CA CYS A 134 -10.82 7.99 -12.99
C CYS A 134 -11.13 9.10 -13.97
N THR A 135 -12.20 9.88 -13.72
CA THR A 135 -12.49 11.12 -14.47
C THR A 135 -11.64 12.29 -13.97
N LYS A 136 -11.58 13.38 -14.75
CA LYS A 136 -10.84 14.60 -14.37
C LYS A 136 -11.35 15.19 -13.05
N GLU A 137 -12.68 15.21 -12.84
CA GLU A 137 -13.27 15.70 -11.60
C GLU A 137 -12.87 14.84 -10.39
N ILE A 138 -12.87 13.52 -10.56
CA ILE A 138 -12.44 12.59 -9.50
C ILE A 138 -10.96 12.79 -9.19
N LEU A 139 -10.12 12.93 -10.20
CA LEU A 139 -8.70 13.18 -10.02
C LEU A 139 -8.43 14.48 -9.26
N ASN A 140 -9.14 15.57 -9.63
CA ASN A 140 -9.05 16.84 -8.94
C ASN A 140 -9.49 16.72 -7.48
N LEU A 141 -10.63 16.06 -7.23
CA LEU A 141 -11.13 15.80 -5.87
C LEU A 141 -10.08 15.12 -5.00
N LEU A 142 -9.43 14.06 -5.51
CA LEU A 142 -8.40 13.33 -4.77
C LEU A 142 -7.19 14.21 -4.42
N LYS A 143 -6.73 15.03 -5.37
CA LYS A 143 -5.63 15.99 -5.13
C LYS A 143 -5.99 17.02 -4.07
N HIS A 144 -7.19 17.60 -4.17
CA HIS A 144 -7.68 18.57 -3.20
C HIS A 144 -7.93 17.97 -1.82
N CYS A 145 -8.18 16.66 -1.70
CA CYS A 145 -8.21 16.01 -0.39
C CYS A 145 -6.85 16.09 0.31
N ILE A 146 -5.74 16.01 -0.43
CA ILE A 146 -4.39 16.24 0.15
C ILE A 146 -4.22 17.72 0.53
N ASP A 147 -4.58 18.66 -0.35
CA ASP A 147 -4.51 20.10 -0.04
C ASP A 147 -5.32 20.45 1.22
N ALA A 148 -6.50 19.84 1.37
CA ALA A 148 -7.36 20.00 2.54
C ALA A 148 -6.91 19.18 3.76
N LYS A 149 -5.78 18.48 3.67
CA LYS A 149 -5.20 17.69 4.77
C LYS A 149 -6.16 16.66 5.35
N MET A 150 -6.84 15.93 4.47
CA MET A 150 -7.80 14.93 4.86
C MET A 150 -7.13 13.61 5.26
N ASN A 151 -7.69 12.95 6.26
CA ASN A 151 -7.35 11.58 6.61
C ASN A 151 -8.05 10.64 5.66
N MET A 152 -7.28 9.89 4.87
CA MET A 152 -7.77 9.10 3.75
C MET A 152 -7.52 7.62 3.96
N VAL A 153 -8.51 6.80 3.65
CA VAL A 153 -8.44 5.34 3.71
C VAL A 153 -8.65 4.76 2.31
N PHE A 154 -7.63 4.08 1.79
CA PHE A 154 -7.70 3.39 0.50
C PHE A 154 -8.08 1.94 0.71
N CYS A 155 -9.15 1.48 0.08
CA CYS A 155 -9.63 0.12 0.24
C CYS A 155 -9.80 -0.61 -1.10
N GLY A 156 -9.96 -1.93 -1.01
CA GLY A 156 -10.09 -2.82 -2.16
C GLY A 156 -9.38 -4.16 -1.94
N THR A 157 -9.56 -5.07 -2.88
CA THR A 157 -8.93 -6.39 -2.85
C THR A 157 -7.41 -6.31 -3.04
N PRO A 158 -6.65 -7.37 -2.71
CA PRO A 158 -5.22 -7.44 -3.02
C PRO A 158 -4.94 -7.16 -4.50
N GLY A 159 -3.88 -6.40 -4.76
CA GLY A 159 -3.47 -5.98 -6.11
C GLY A 159 -4.42 -4.99 -6.79
N ALA A 160 -5.42 -4.41 -6.10
CA ALA A 160 -6.28 -3.35 -6.65
C ALA A 160 -5.55 -2.02 -6.89
N GLY A 161 -4.35 -1.86 -6.35
CA GLY A 161 -3.53 -0.65 -6.53
C GLY A 161 -3.72 0.40 -5.44
N LYS A 162 -4.12 -0.02 -4.23
CA LYS A 162 -4.29 0.87 -3.06
C LYS A 162 -3.02 1.67 -2.77
N THR A 163 -1.91 0.98 -2.58
CA THR A 163 -0.60 1.58 -2.30
C THR A 163 -0.12 2.45 -3.47
N GLU A 164 -0.39 2.07 -4.72
CA GLU A 164 0.00 2.88 -5.89
C GLU A 164 -0.76 4.22 -5.94
N LEU A 165 -2.06 4.25 -5.63
CA LEU A 165 -2.81 5.51 -5.55
C LEU A 165 -2.37 6.35 -4.34
N LEU A 166 -2.09 5.71 -3.20
CA LEU A 166 -1.52 6.38 -2.04
C LEU A 166 -0.18 7.03 -2.42
N LYS A 167 0.75 6.28 -3.02
CA LYS A 167 2.04 6.79 -3.52
C LYS A 167 1.84 8.00 -4.44
N TYR A 168 0.97 7.86 -5.45
CA TYR A 168 0.67 8.95 -6.39
C TYR A 168 0.22 10.22 -5.67
N LEU A 169 -0.62 10.11 -4.65
CA LEU A 169 -1.12 11.29 -3.93
C LEU A 169 -0.08 11.92 -3.02
N THR A 170 0.94 11.18 -2.57
CA THR A 170 1.99 11.75 -1.72
C THR A 170 2.79 12.87 -2.37
N GLN A 171 2.87 12.91 -3.70
CA GLN A 171 3.56 13.98 -4.43
C GLN A 171 2.91 15.37 -4.25
N TYR A 172 1.68 15.41 -3.76
CA TYR A 172 0.94 16.65 -3.47
C TYR A 172 1.12 17.14 -2.03
N ILE A 173 1.80 16.37 -1.18
CA ILE A 173 2.19 16.79 0.17
C ILE A 173 3.36 17.77 0.03
N PRO A 174 3.28 18.97 0.65
CA PRO A 174 4.39 19.93 0.60
C PRO A 174 5.70 19.33 1.13
N ILE A 175 6.80 19.49 0.40
CA ILE A 175 8.09 18.85 0.71
C ILE A 175 8.67 19.23 2.08
N TYR A 176 8.28 20.37 2.64
CA TYR A 176 8.70 20.83 3.95
C TYR A 176 7.86 20.24 5.10
N GLU A 177 6.69 19.69 4.82
CA GLU A 177 5.88 19.01 5.83
C GLU A 177 6.50 17.65 6.15
N LYS A 178 6.74 17.41 7.44
CA LYS A 178 7.37 16.17 7.88
C LYS A 178 6.40 15.00 7.76
N VAL A 179 6.78 14.02 6.96
CA VAL A 179 6.06 12.78 6.77
C VAL A 179 6.76 11.65 7.52
N MET A 180 5.99 10.82 8.20
CA MET A 180 6.49 9.56 8.76
C MET A 180 5.74 8.40 8.12
N THR A 181 6.45 7.50 7.45
CA THR A 181 5.87 6.23 6.99
C THR A 181 6.09 5.15 8.03
N ILE A 182 5.13 4.24 8.15
CA ILE A 182 5.17 3.10 9.08
C ILE A 182 4.77 1.86 8.29
N GLU A 183 5.72 0.97 8.07
CA GLU A 183 5.58 -0.18 7.18
C GLU A 183 6.27 -1.42 7.75
N ASP A 184 5.68 -2.59 7.60
CA ASP A 184 6.36 -3.87 7.80
C ASP A 184 7.26 -4.19 6.60
N ASN A 185 6.77 -3.91 5.40
CA ASN A 185 7.52 -4.02 4.16
C ASN A 185 7.56 -2.66 3.47
N LEU A 186 8.69 -2.31 2.89
CA LEU A 186 8.85 -1.05 2.18
C LEU A 186 8.09 -1.10 0.85
N GLU A 187 6.90 -0.51 0.83
CA GLU A 187 6.03 -0.42 -0.34
C GLU A 187 5.85 1.01 -0.84
N ILE A 188 5.81 1.98 0.08
CA ILE A 188 5.54 3.39 -0.24
C ILE A 188 6.76 4.02 -0.88
N HIS A 189 7.96 3.74 -0.38
CA HIS A 189 9.22 4.36 -0.86
C HIS A 189 9.13 5.89 -0.92
N TYR A 190 8.59 6.49 0.14
CA TYR A 190 8.26 7.91 0.14
C TYR A 190 9.45 8.80 -0.21
N LYS A 191 10.62 8.50 0.34
CA LYS A 191 11.85 9.26 0.12
C LYS A 191 12.35 9.18 -1.32
N ASP A 192 12.21 8.00 -1.94
CA ASP A 192 12.69 7.78 -3.31
C ASP A 192 11.79 8.44 -4.34
N ILE A 193 10.45 8.38 -4.13
CA ILE A 193 9.46 8.96 -5.06
C ILE A 193 9.22 10.46 -4.83
N ASN A 194 9.64 11.03 -3.69
CA ASN A 194 9.54 12.44 -3.35
C ASN A 194 10.92 13.00 -2.97
N PRO A 195 11.86 13.14 -3.92
CA PRO A 195 13.22 13.59 -3.63
C PRO A 195 13.24 14.95 -2.94
N GLY A 196 14.02 15.05 -1.85
CA GLY A 196 14.15 16.28 -1.06
C GLY A 196 13.06 16.52 -0.04
N ALA A 197 12.04 15.66 0.04
CA ALA A 197 11.00 15.78 1.05
C ALA A 197 11.52 15.45 2.45
N ASN A 198 10.94 16.15 3.44
CA ASN A 198 11.20 15.91 4.86
C ASN A 198 10.49 14.64 5.33
N CYS A 199 11.18 13.50 5.35
CA CYS A 199 10.56 12.25 5.76
C CYS A 199 11.43 11.39 6.68
N VAL A 200 10.75 10.54 7.46
CA VAL A 200 11.33 9.45 8.24
C VAL A 200 10.53 8.18 7.92
N GLU A 201 11.21 7.17 7.41
CA GLU A 201 10.62 5.88 7.09
C GLU A 201 10.90 4.90 8.23
N LEU A 202 9.83 4.46 8.92
CA LEU A 202 9.92 3.51 10.02
C LEU A 202 9.58 2.12 9.50
N LYS A 203 10.52 1.19 9.64
CA LYS A 203 10.27 -0.23 9.45
C LYS A 203 9.81 -0.82 10.77
N VAL A 204 8.68 -1.51 10.75
CA VAL A 204 8.14 -2.23 11.91
C VAL A 204 8.50 -3.71 11.82
N ASP A 205 8.67 -4.28 13.00
CA ASP A 205 8.90 -5.69 13.24
C ASP A 205 8.12 -6.07 14.51
N GLU A 206 7.32 -7.12 14.45
CA GLU A 206 6.40 -7.45 15.53
C GLU A 206 7.12 -7.73 16.86
N GLU A 207 8.33 -8.26 16.81
CA GLU A 207 9.12 -8.60 18.01
C GLU A 207 9.89 -7.40 18.57
N LEU A 208 10.49 -6.59 17.71
CA LEU A 208 11.43 -5.53 18.11
C LEU A 208 10.77 -4.15 18.16
N PHE A 209 9.95 -3.82 17.17
CA PHE A 209 9.37 -2.48 17.00
C PHE A 209 7.98 -2.56 16.36
N SER A 210 6.97 -2.91 17.16
CA SER A 210 5.59 -3.11 16.71
C SER A 210 4.95 -1.84 16.11
N TYR A 211 3.91 -2.00 15.29
CA TYR A 211 3.11 -0.90 14.75
C TYR A 211 2.65 0.09 15.85
N THR A 212 2.13 -0.42 16.95
CA THR A 212 1.72 0.40 18.10
C THR A 212 2.88 1.26 18.63
N LYS A 213 4.07 0.67 18.77
CA LYS A 213 5.27 1.39 19.25
C LYS A 213 5.72 2.43 18.22
N ALA A 214 5.68 2.10 16.94
CA ALA A 214 6.04 3.01 15.85
C ALA A 214 5.11 4.23 15.80
N ILE A 215 3.79 4.03 15.86
CA ILE A 215 2.80 5.13 15.87
C ILE A 215 3.00 6.03 17.09
N LYS A 216 3.15 5.46 18.30
CA LYS A 216 3.42 6.24 19.52
C LYS A 216 4.75 7.00 19.46
N THR A 217 5.74 6.43 18.78
CA THR A 217 7.03 7.11 18.55
C THR A 217 6.87 8.25 17.55
N ALA A 218 6.10 8.04 16.49
CA ALA A 218 5.80 9.06 15.50
C ALA A 218 5.17 10.31 16.14
N LEU A 219 4.21 10.16 17.06
CA LEU A 219 3.59 11.27 17.80
C LEU A 219 4.61 12.19 18.51
N ARG A 220 5.75 11.62 18.96
CA ARG A 220 6.81 12.37 19.66
C ARG A 220 7.80 13.04 18.70
N GLN A 221 7.71 12.77 17.41
CA GLN A 221 8.60 13.27 16.38
C GLN A 221 8.06 14.51 15.66
N ASN A 222 6.87 15.00 16.08
CA ASN A 222 6.20 16.17 15.52
C ASN A 222 6.03 16.12 13.98
N PRO A 223 5.48 15.03 13.39
CA PRO A 223 5.17 15.00 11.98
C PRO A 223 3.91 15.83 11.67
N GLN A 224 3.71 16.18 10.41
CA GLN A 224 2.44 16.67 9.89
C GLN A 224 1.61 15.51 9.31
N TRP A 225 2.29 14.48 8.78
CA TRP A 225 1.65 13.32 8.17
C TRP A 225 2.19 12.01 8.74
N VAL A 226 1.27 11.06 8.93
CA VAL A 226 1.59 9.65 9.24
C VAL A 226 0.98 8.79 8.14
N LEU A 227 1.83 8.06 7.41
CA LEU A 227 1.41 7.14 6.37
C LEU A 227 1.59 5.71 6.89
N LEU A 228 0.50 5.00 7.06
CA LEU A 228 0.50 3.61 7.48
C LEU A 228 0.23 2.74 6.25
N SER A 229 1.16 1.85 5.89
CA SER A 229 1.02 1.03 4.67
C SER A 229 -0.27 0.22 4.67
N GLU A 230 -0.60 -0.43 5.78
CA GLU A 230 -1.86 -1.15 5.95
C GLU A 230 -2.32 -1.19 7.40
N ALA A 231 -3.60 -0.89 7.63
CA ALA A 231 -4.26 -1.11 8.91
C ALA A 231 -4.88 -2.52 8.93
N ARG A 232 -4.43 -3.39 9.86
CA ARG A 232 -4.83 -4.80 9.92
C ARG A 232 -5.49 -5.19 11.25
N SER A 233 -5.13 -4.50 12.35
CA SER A 233 -5.46 -4.90 13.70
C SER A 233 -5.58 -3.69 14.62
N VAL A 234 -5.25 -3.86 15.90
CA VAL A 234 -5.40 -2.86 16.97
C VAL A 234 -4.62 -1.56 16.77
N GLU A 235 -3.63 -1.53 15.88
CA GLU A 235 -2.87 -0.32 15.53
C GLU A 235 -3.75 0.80 14.99
N VAL A 236 -4.89 0.48 14.38
CA VAL A 236 -5.84 1.46 13.86
C VAL A 236 -6.36 2.40 14.94
N LYS A 237 -6.50 1.94 16.19
CA LYS A 237 -6.86 2.77 17.33
C LYS A 237 -5.83 3.89 17.54
N TYR A 238 -4.55 3.55 17.52
CA TYR A 238 -3.49 4.53 17.71
C TYR A 238 -3.34 5.48 16.52
N LEU A 239 -3.67 5.00 15.32
CA LEU A 239 -3.76 5.87 14.14
C LEU A 239 -4.88 6.90 14.29
N LEU A 240 -6.07 6.50 14.78
CA LEU A 240 -7.16 7.44 15.08
C LEU A 240 -6.79 8.41 16.21
N GLU A 241 -6.07 7.96 17.25
CA GLU A 241 -5.49 8.84 18.26
C GLU A 241 -4.56 9.90 17.62
N CYS A 242 -3.71 9.53 16.64
CA CYS A 242 -2.90 10.49 15.88
C CYS A 242 -3.78 11.53 15.17
N PHE A 243 -4.81 11.08 14.47
CA PHE A 243 -5.73 11.97 13.75
C PHE A 243 -6.48 12.92 14.70
N SER A 244 -6.85 12.46 15.90
CA SER A 244 -7.51 13.28 16.91
C SER A 244 -6.61 14.41 17.47
N THR A 245 -5.28 14.26 17.37
CA THR A 245 -4.33 15.31 17.76
C THR A 245 -4.06 16.34 16.65
N GLY A 246 -4.71 16.21 15.49
CA GLY A 246 -4.56 17.10 14.35
C GLY A 246 -3.49 16.67 13.36
N LEU A 247 -2.92 15.48 13.49
CA LEU A 247 -2.09 14.88 12.46
C LEU A 247 -2.94 14.42 11.27
N HIS A 248 -2.34 14.44 10.10
CA HIS A 248 -2.97 13.97 8.87
C HIS A 248 -2.41 12.61 8.48
N GLY A 249 -3.20 11.80 7.78
CA GLY A 249 -2.70 10.50 7.42
C GLY A 249 -3.40 9.80 6.28
N LEU A 250 -2.64 8.89 5.70
CA LEU A 250 -3.08 8.00 4.63
C LEU A 250 -2.84 6.55 5.08
N THR A 251 -3.81 5.69 4.86
CA THR A 251 -3.66 4.26 5.15
C THR A 251 -4.43 3.40 4.17
N THR A 252 -4.08 2.13 4.09
CA THR A 252 -4.85 1.15 3.31
C THR A 252 -5.52 0.14 4.21
N LEU A 253 -6.62 -0.44 3.75
CA LEU A 253 -7.26 -1.60 4.38
C LEU A 253 -8.01 -2.46 3.35
N HIS A 254 -8.45 -3.65 3.77
CA HIS A 254 -9.21 -4.56 2.94
C HIS A 254 -10.70 -4.47 3.26
N THR A 255 -11.47 -3.89 2.33
CA THR A 255 -12.94 -3.96 2.25
C THR A 255 -13.38 -3.82 0.79
N ASP A 256 -14.58 -4.22 0.49
CA ASP A 256 -15.20 -4.20 -0.85
C ASP A 256 -16.20 -3.06 -1.05
N ASP A 257 -16.41 -2.23 -0.03
CA ASP A 257 -17.31 -1.07 -0.05
C ASP A 257 -16.79 0.00 0.93
N THR A 258 -16.72 1.25 0.49
CA THR A 258 -16.26 2.36 1.33
C THR A 258 -17.16 2.60 2.54
N ARG A 259 -18.47 2.34 2.42
CA ARG A 259 -19.44 2.49 3.51
C ARG A 259 -19.22 1.50 4.66
N LYS A 260 -18.50 0.40 4.38
CA LYS A 260 -18.13 -0.62 5.39
C LYS A 260 -16.81 -0.31 6.10
N ILE A 261 -16.13 0.80 5.78
CA ILE A 261 -14.88 1.18 6.45
C ILE A 261 -15.09 1.30 7.97
N PRO A 262 -16.14 1.98 8.48
CA PRO A 262 -16.38 2.06 9.92
C PRO A 262 -16.50 0.69 10.58
N ASP A 263 -17.32 -0.19 10.04
CA ASP A 263 -17.52 -1.56 10.56
C ASP A 263 -16.21 -2.35 10.51
N ARG A 264 -15.44 -2.23 9.41
CA ARG A 264 -14.17 -2.93 9.25
C ARG A 264 -13.15 -2.49 10.28
N VAL A 265 -13.05 -1.19 10.53
CA VAL A 265 -12.17 -0.61 11.55
C VAL A 265 -12.63 -1.03 12.96
N ALA A 266 -13.92 -0.96 13.24
CA ALA A 266 -14.48 -1.41 14.53
C ALA A 266 -14.19 -2.89 14.80
N ASN A 267 -14.31 -3.75 13.77
CA ASN A 267 -14.03 -5.19 13.87
C ASN A 267 -12.52 -5.54 14.07
N MET A 268 -11.61 -4.60 13.88
CA MET A 268 -10.20 -4.77 14.23
C MET A 268 -9.98 -4.68 15.75
N MET A 269 -10.97 -4.20 16.51
CA MET A 269 -10.90 -4.15 17.97
C MET A 269 -11.32 -5.48 18.57
N GLN A 270 -10.58 -5.95 19.56
CA GLN A 270 -10.86 -7.20 20.27
C GLN A 270 -12.00 -7.08 21.29
N ASP A 271 -12.37 -5.83 21.66
CA ASP A 271 -13.36 -5.52 22.68
C ASP A 271 -14.55 -4.77 22.06
N ALA A 272 -15.75 -5.35 22.15
CA ALA A 272 -16.98 -4.77 21.62
C ALA A 272 -17.32 -3.40 22.23
N TYR A 273 -17.00 -3.15 23.51
CA TYR A 273 -17.22 -1.84 24.15
C TYR A 273 -16.26 -0.78 23.58
N ALA A 274 -15.00 -1.16 23.37
CA ALA A 274 -14.03 -0.30 22.71
C ALA A 274 -14.44 -0.02 21.26
N ALA A 275 -14.98 -1.01 20.54
CA ALA A 275 -15.46 -0.86 19.18
C ALA A 275 -16.59 0.18 19.06
N SER A 276 -17.58 0.17 19.96
CA SER A 276 -18.70 1.12 19.94
C SER A 276 -18.28 2.57 20.22
N ARG A 277 -17.28 2.77 21.07
CA ARG A 277 -16.70 4.10 21.30
C ARG A 277 -15.88 4.59 20.11
N LEU A 278 -15.17 3.64 19.45
CA LEU A 278 -14.33 3.93 18.31
C LEU A 278 -15.14 4.34 17.08
N GLU A 279 -16.41 3.91 16.96
CA GLU A 279 -17.27 4.26 15.83
C GLU A 279 -17.39 5.77 15.66
N ASN A 280 -17.59 6.52 16.73
CA ASN A 280 -17.67 7.97 16.70
C ASN A 280 -16.36 8.62 16.28
N ASP A 281 -15.22 8.07 16.73
CA ASP A 281 -13.89 8.54 16.35
C ASP A 281 -13.62 8.28 14.87
N ILE A 282 -14.12 7.16 14.32
CA ILE A 282 -13.97 6.84 12.90
C ILE A 282 -14.67 7.92 12.06
N TYR A 283 -15.93 8.23 12.34
CA TYR A 283 -16.67 9.27 11.61
C TYR A 283 -16.14 10.68 11.84
N SER A 284 -15.50 10.93 12.99
CA SER A 284 -14.91 12.23 13.31
C SER A 284 -13.56 12.45 12.64
N PHE A 285 -12.75 11.40 12.50
CA PHE A 285 -11.33 11.52 12.14
C PHE A 285 -10.96 10.91 10.80
N ILE A 286 -11.69 9.92 10.28
CA ILE A 286 -11.55 9.48 8.89
C ILE A 286 -12.43 10.37 8.02
N ASN A 287 -11.81 11.16 7.15
CA ASN A 287 -12.57 12.09 6.31
C ASN A 287 -13.09 11.44 5.03
N VAL A 288 -12.30 10.53 4.41
CA VAL A 288 -12.67 9.96 3.10
C VAL A 288 -12.17 8.54 2.94
N GLY A 289 -13.04 7.68 2.43
CA GLY A 289 -12.75 6.33 1.97
C GLY A 289 -12.75 6.27 0.44
N ILE A 290 -11.76 5.60 -0.14
CA ILE A 290 -11.58 5.44 -1.58
C ILE A 290 -11.49 3.94 -1.90
N LEU A 291 -12.43 3.42 -2.69
CA LEU A 291 -12.41 2.04 -3.13
C LEU A 291 -11.80 1.91 -4.52
N LEU A 292 -10.82 1.04 -4.62
CA LEU A 292 -10.19 0.64 -5.87
C LEU A 292 -10.64 -0.76 -6.28
N ARG A 293 -10.95 -0.92 -7.56
CA ARG A 293 -11.32 -2.23 -8.13
C ARG A 293 -10.45 -2.59 -9.33
N LYS A 294 -10.17 -3.90 -9.44
CA LYS A 294 -9.70 -4.51 -10.69
C LYS A 294 -10.92 -4.88 -11.53
N LYS A 295 -10.95 -4.48 -12.78
CA LYS A 295 -11.96 -4.86 -13.78
C LYS A 295 -11.28 -5.52 -14.97
N LEU A 296 -11.85 -6.60 -15.48
CA LEU A 296 -11.39 -7.21 -16.73
C LEU A 296 -12.14 -6.56 -17.89
N ILE A 297 -11.45 -5.75 -18.69
CA ILE A 297 -12.02 -5.05 -19.83
C ILE A 297 -11.22 -5.43 -21.08
N ASN A 298 -11.90 -5.98 -22.06
CA ASN A 298 -11.27 -6.45 -23.33
C ASN A 298 -10.06 -7.38 -23.09
N GLY A 299 -10.18 -8.31 -22.13
CA GLY A 299 -9.11 -9.25 -21.80
C GLY A 299 -7.91 -8.65 -21.06
N LYS A 300 -7.97 -7.39 -20.66
CA LYS A 300 -6.92 -6.72 -19.88
C LYS A 300 -7.43 -6.30 -18.51
N ILE A 301 -6.58 -6.41 -17.52
CA ILE A 301 -6.86 -5.89 -16.18
C ILE A 301 -6.71 -4.38 -16.21
N GLN A 302 -7.79 -3.70 -15.85
CA GLN A 302 -7.80 -2.27 -15.57
C GLN A 302 -8.11 -2.04 -14.10
N ARG A 303 -7.47 -1.06 -13.52
CA ARG A 303 -7.74 -0.57 -12.15
C ARG A 303 -8.49 0.73 -12.25
N VAL A 304 -9.49 0.90 -11.38
CA VAL A 304 -10.34 2.10 -11.40
C VAL A 304 -10.62 2.56 -9.97
N VAL A 305 -10.78 3.86 -9.79
CA VAL A 305 -11.40 4.43 -8.59
C VAL A 305 -12.89 4.16 -8.71
N ASP A 306 -13.40 3.23 -7.90
CA ASP A 306 -14.79 2.75 -8.02
C ASP A 306 -15.76 3.51 -7.12
N GLN A 307 -15.34 3.82 -5.87
CA GLN A 307 -16.15 4.60 -4.93
C GLN A 307 -15.29 5.64 -4.20
N ILE A 308 -15.92 6.78 -3.88
CA ILE A 308 -15.41 7.76 -2.91
C ILE A 308 -16.56 8.13 -1.98
N CYS A 309 -16.33 7.94 -0.69
CA CYS A 309 -17.29 8.22 0.36
C CYS A 309 -16.65 9.14 1.41
N PHE A 310 -17.29 10.23 1.73
CA PHE A 310 -16.89 11.12 2.83
C PHE A 310 -17.66 10.77 4.08
N PHE A 311 -16.97 10.79 5.21
CA PHE A 311 -17.53 10.56 6.54
C PHE A 311 -17.57 11.86 7.31
N ASP A 312 -18.58 12.01 8.16
CA ASP A 312 -18.75 13.18 9.01
C ASP A 312 -19.52 12.82 10.27
N ARG A 313 -19.26 13.56 11.33
CA ARG A 313 -20.01 13.51 12.57
C ARG A 313 -20.49 14.91 12.93
N VAL A 314 -21.79 15.08 12.99
CA VAL A 314 -22.44 16.36 13.36
C VAL A 314 -23.24 16.14 14.64
N GLY A 315 -22.81 16.74 15.74
CA GLY A 315 -23.38 16.47 17.06
C GLY A 315 -23.18 15.01 17.43
N ASP A 316 -24.29 14.28 17.62
CA ASP A 316 -24.30 12.85 17.96
C ASP A 316 -24.59 11.93 16.76
N GLU A 317 -24.77 12.49 15.58
CA GLU A 317 -25.10 11.73 14.37
C GLU A 317 -23.86 11.45 13.51
N ASN A 318 -23.66 10.18 13.19
CA ASN A 318 -22.68 9.69 12.24
C ASN A 318 -23.30 9.66 10.84
N THR A 319 -22.70 10.35 9.89
CA THR A 319 -23.20 10.47 8.52
C THR A 319 -22.11 10.17 7.49
N TYR A 320 -22.53 9.82 6.29
CA TYR A 320 -21.62 9.69 5.15
C TYR A 320 -22.26 10.23 3.86
N SER A 321 -21.43 10.63 2.91
CA SER A 321 -21.85 11.04 1.57
C SER A 321 -21.07 10.25 0.53
N LEU A 322 -21.76 9.45 -0.27
CA LEU A 322 -21.18 8.73 -1.40
C LEU A 322 -21.15 9.66 -2.61
N VAL A 323 -19.97 10.08 -2.99
CA VAL A 323 -19.73 11.07 -4.07
C VAL A 323 -19.40 10.39 -5.40
N VAL A 324 -18.72 9.25 -5.34
CA VAL A 324 -18.38 8.45 -6.51
C VAL A 324 -18.89 7.04 -6.32
N GLU A 325 -19.60 6.50 -7.30
CA GLU A 325 -20.04 5.11 -7.36
C GLU A 325 -19.91 4.54 -8.77
N GLY A 326 -19.38 3.32 -8.87
CA GLY A 326 -19.13 2.66 -10.17
C GLY A 326 -18.13 3.41 -11.06
N GLY A 327 -17.26 4.24 -10.47
CA GLY A 327 -16.30 5.10 -11.19
C GLY A 327 -16.89 6.38 -11.76
N LYS A 328 -18.11 6.73 -11.38
CA LYS A 328 -18.81 7.95 -11.84
C LYS A 328 -19.12 8.87 -10.67
N LEU A 329 -19.01 10.16 -10.90
CA LEU A 329 -19.48 11.17 -9.96
C LEU A 329 -21.01 11.10 -9.88
N VAL A 330 -21.55 10.74 -8.70
CA VAL A 330 -23.00 10.59 -8.47
C VAL A 330 -23.57 11.75 -7.65
N SER A 331 -22.74 12.41 -6.86
CA SER A 331 -23.12 13.59 -6.08
C SER A 331 -21.92 14.53 -5.94
N LYS A 332 -22.20 15.83 -5.81
CA LYS A 332 -21.22 16.85 -5.37
C LYS A 332 -21.53 17.35 -3.96
N ASP A 333 -22.54 16.77 -3.32
CA ASP A 333 -22.90 17.15 -1.96
C ASP A 333 -21.90 16.55 -0.97
N LEU A 334 -21.16 17.45 -0.35
CA LEU A 334 -20.17 17.10 0.67
C LEU A 334 -20.75 17.40 2.07
N PRO A 335 -20.47 16.59 3.07
CA PRO A 335 -20.83 16.86 4.44
C PRO A 335 -20.29 18.21 4.92
N GLU A 336 -20.94 18.81 5.92
CA GLU A 336 -20.67 20.19 6.33
C GLU A 336 -19.23 20.40 6.80
N ASN A 337 -18.72 19.51 7.67
CA ASN A 337 -17.35 19.65 8.18
C ASN A 337 -16.32 19.36 7.10
N VAL A 338 -16.61 18.48 6.14
CA VAL A 338 -15.77 18.22 4.97
C VAL A 338 -15.68 19.47 4.11
N ARG A 339 -16.79 20.15 3.80
CA ARG A 339 -16.80 21.42 3.07
C ARG A 339 -16.01 22.50 3.77
N LYS A 340 -16.19 22.66 5.07
CA LYS A 340 -15.43 23.60 5.89
C LYS A 340 -13.93 23.31 5.82
N LYS A 341 -13.55 22.04 5.87
CA LYS A 341 -12.15 21.63 5.81
C LYS A 341 -11.50 21.98 4.47
N PHE A 342 -12.21 21.82 3.34
CA PHE A 342 -11.77 22.32 2.04
C PHE A 342 -11.59 23.84 2.05
N GLN A 343 -12.61 24.58 2.50
CA GLN A 343 -12.59 26.05 2.53
C GLN A 343 -11.45 26.61 3.40
N TRP A 344 -11.21 26.04 4.57
CA TRP A 344 -10.11 26.46 5.46
C TRP A 344 -8.72 26.30 4.83
N ASN A 345 -8.60 25.34 3.90
CA ASN A 345 -7.37 25.13 3.15
C ASN A 345 -7.38 25.79 1.75
N GLY A 346 -8.28 26.75 1.53
CA GLY A 346 -8.33 27.55 0.31
C GLY A 346 -8.95 26.86 -0.90
N VAL A 347 -9.60 25.70 -0.71
CA VAL A 347 -10.28 24.97 -1.79
C VAL A 347 -11.76 25.31 -1.79
N ASN A 348 -12.21 26.10 -2.76
CA ASN A 348 -13.62 26.51 -2.87
C ASN A 348 -14.49 25.45 -3.56
N ASP A 349 -13.96 24.82 -4.61
CA ASP A 349 -14.61 23.73 -5.35
C ASP A 349 -13.58 22.63 -5.62
N PRO A 350 -13.66 21.49 -4.90
CA PRO A 350 -12.65 20.43 -5.02
C PRO A 350 -12.75 19.61 -6.32
N PHE A 351 -13.80 19.81 -7.12
CA PHE A 351 -13.99 19.12 -8.41
C PHE A 351 -13.33 19.86 -9.59
N THR A 352 -12.93 21.10 -9.39
CA THR A 352 -12.26 21.90 -10.40
C THR A 352 -10.75 21.67 -10.42
N GLU A 353 -10.08 22.14 -11.46
CA GLU A 353 -8.64 21.98 -11.61
C GLU A 353 -7.88 22.61 -10.45
N ARG A 354 -6.92 21.85 -9.89
CA ARG A 354 -6.02 22.33 -8.84
C ARG A 354 -5.19 23.49 -9.39
N ARG A 355 -5.20 24.61 -8.70
CA ARG A 355 -4.30 25.73 -9.03
C ARG A 355 -2.88 25.33 -8.63
N ALA A 356 -1.92 25.56 -9.50
CA ALA A 356 -0.50 25.26 -9.28
C ALA A 356 0.08 26.07 -8.10
#